data_60b0cf02118c5b164aa995636adad7af
#
_entry.id   60b0cf02118c5b164aa995636adad7af
#
_cell.length_a   1.000
_cell.length_b   1.000
_cell.length_c   1.000
_cell.angle_alpha   90.00
_cell.angle_beta   90.00
_cell.angle_gamma   90.00
#
_symmetry.space_group_name_H-M   'P 1'
#
loop_
_entity.id
_entity.type
_entity.pdbx_description
1 polymer ?
#
loop_
_entity_poly.entity_id
_entity_poly.type
_entity_poly.pdbx_seq_one_letter_code
_entity_poly.pdbx_strand_id
1 'polypeptide(L)'
;MATPLDPNIKLEPNPDGNEGNRSNSFAHLLGELQFFANCTRPDIAFAVNRLASYTANPSLQHFTAVKRILRYLAGTSDHGITYSKQSKNANENYFYGFVDAAFANHNDLKSTSGYVFLVSGGAITWKSKKQTTIALSSTEAEYVALSEAAREACWLRNLYQEIGYAPESLIIIKGDNDGSIVMVKNQQFHS
;
A
#
# COMPACT_ATOMS: atom_id res chain seq x y z
N MET A 1 -19.53 -4.42 -5.28
CA MET A 1 -18.39 -5.30 -5.64
C MET A 1 -17.58 -5.57 -4.41
N ALA A 2 -17.06 -6.79 -4.20
CA ALA A 2 -16.34 -7.14 -2.97
C ALA A 2 -14.91 -6.59 -2.92
N THR A 3 -14.26 -6.36 -4.06
CA THR A 3 -12.85 -5.89 -4.13
C THR A 3 -12.68 -4.80 -5.18
N PRO A 4 -11.78 -3.82 -4.95
CA PRO A 4 -11.54 -2.72 -5.89
C PRO A 4 -10.82 -3.17 -7.17
N LEU A 5 -10.01 -4.22 -7.10
CA LEU A 5 -9.37 -4.85 -8.26
C LEU A 5 -9.66 -6.34 -8.27
N ASP A 6 -9.76 -6.93 -9.45
CA ASP A 6 -9.93 -8.37 -9.59
C ASP A 6 -8.59 -9.06 -9.30
N PRO A 7 -8.50 -9.96 -8.31
CA PRO A 7 -7.25 -10.63 -7.99
C PRO A 7 -6.73 -11.51 -9.15
N ASN A 8 -7.61 -11.93 -10.05
CA ASN A 8 -7.26 -12.81 -11.18
C ASN A 8 -6.92 -12.02 -12.45
N ILE A 9 -7.09 -10.70 -12.46
CA ILE A 9 -6.83 -9.90 -13.66
C ILE A 9 -5.32 -9.73 -13.87
N LYS A 10 -4.84 -10.13 -15.03
CA LYS A 10 -3.49 -9.78 -15.49
C LYS A 10 -3.58 -8.50 -16.30
N LEU A 11 -3.07 -7.41 -15.73
CA LEU A 11 -2.95 -6.14 -16.43
C LEU A 11 -1.68 -6.17 -17.28
N GLU A 12 -1.83 -6.04 -18.59
CA GLU A 12 -0.72 -6.09 -19.55
C GLU A 12 -0.51 -4.72 -20.21
N PRO A 13 0.72 -4.40 -20.62
CA PRO A 13 0.98 -3.21 -21.41
C PRO A 13 0.10 -3.16 -22.66
N ASN A 14 -0.32 -1.97 -23.07
CA ASN A 14 -1.10 -1.80 -24.28
C ASN A 14 -0.20 -1.97 -25.52
N PRO A 15 -0.43 -2.97 -26.40
CA PRO A 15 0.37 -3.15 -27.60
C PRO A 15 0.05 -2.12 -28.71
N ASP A 16 -1.15 -1.52 -28.69
CA ASP A 16 -1.71 -0.77 -29.83
C ASP A 16 -1.33 0.71 -29.88
N GLY A 17 -0.28 1.13 -29.16
CA GLY A 17 0.15 2.52 -29.17
C GLY A 17 -0.82 3.51 -28.50
N ASN A 18 -0.38 4.75 -28.33
CA ASN A 18 -1.11 5.76 -27.56
C ASN A 18 -2.16 6.50 -28.40
N GLU A 19 -3.45 6.35 -28.07
CA GLU A 19 -4.47 7.30 -28.50
C GLU A 19 -4.51 8.47 -27.48
N GLY A 20 -3.82 9.56 -27.77
CA GLY A 20 -3.55 10.68 -26.87
C GLY A 20 -4.74 11.17 -26.00
N ASN A 21 -5.96 11.25 -26.57
CA ASN A 21 -7.15 11.65 -25.81
C ASN A 21 -7.55 10.67 -24.72
N ARG A 22 -7.33 9.36 -24.93
CA ARG A 22 -7.63 8.33 -23.90
C ARG A 22 -6.66 8.41 -22.74
N SER A 23 -5.38 8.68 -23.01
CA SER A 23 -4.36 8.83 -21.98
C SER A 23 -4.70 9.97 -21.00
N ASN A 24 -5.09 11.14 -21.52
CA ASN A 24 -5.46 12.29 -20.68
C ASN A 24 -6.67 12.01 -19.79
N SER A 25 -7.73 11.39 -20.34
CA SER A 25 -8.91 11.02 -19.56
C SER A 25 -8.59 9.98 -18.49
N PHE A 26 -7.73 9.01 -18.80
CA PHE A 26 -7.28 8.00 -17.84
C PHE A 26 -6.47 8.62 -16.71
N ALA A 27 -5.50 9.48 -17.04
CA ALA A 27 -4.66 10.19 -16.08
C ALA A 27 -5.48 11.05 -15.11
N HIS A 28 -6.50 11.77 -15.65
CA HIS A 28 -7.40 12.58 -14.82
C HIS A 28 -8.18 11.73 -13.82
N LEU A 29 -8.87 10.68 -14.28
CA LEU A 29 -9.62 9.77 -13.40
C LEU A 29 -8.73 9.11 -12.35
N LEU A 30 -7.52 8.71 -12.75
CA LEU A 30 -6.58 8.08 -11.84
C LEU A 30 -6.05 9.07 -10.80
N GLY A 31 -5.85 10.35 -11.18
CA GLY A 31 -5.47 11.42 -10.27
C GLY A 31 -6.52 11.66 -9.17
N GLU A 32 -7.80 11.67 -9.54
CA GLU A 32 -8.90 11.76 -8.57
C GLU A 32 -8.92 10.55 -7.61
N LEU A 33 -8.80 9.34 -8.15
CA LEU A 33 -8.72 8.12 -7.34
C LEU A 33 -7.50 8.09 -6.42
N GLN A 34 -6.36 8.63 -6.88
CA GLN A 34 -5.14 8.74 -6.07
C GLN A 34 -5.34 9.67 -4.88
N PHE A 35 -6.12 10.76 -5.06
CA PHE A 35 -6.47 11.63 -3.94
C PHE A 35 -7.27 10.87 -2.87
N PHE A 36 -8.32 10.13 -3.26
CA PHE A 36 -9.07 9.30 -2.32
C PHE A 36 -8.20 8.23 -1.66
N ALA A 37 -7.37 7.54 -2.45
CA ALA A 37 -6.46 6.51 -1.96
C ALA A 37 -5.47 7.03 -0.91
N ASN A 38 -5.01 8.28 -1.04
CA ASN A 38 -4.03 8.86 -0.12
C ASN A 38 -4.65 9.53 1.10
N CYS A 39 -5.91 9.99 1.01
CA CYS A 39 -6.51 10.79 2.08
C CYS A 39 -7.46 10.00 2.98
N THR A 40 -8.29 9.11 2.42
CA THR A 40 -9.43 8.51 3.15
C THR A 40 -9.69 7.04 2.87
N ARG A 41 -9.14 6.47 1.78
CA ARG A 41 -9.48 5.13 1.30
C ARG A 41 -8.22 4.28 1.08
N PRO A 42 -7.57 3.81 2.16
CA PRO A 42 -6.42 2.90 2.06
C PRO A 42 -6.73 1.61 1.31
N ASP A 43 -7.96 1.16 1.33
CA ASP A 43 -8.46 -0.05 0.68
C ASP A 43 -8.34 -0.05 -0.85
N ILE A 44 -8.31 1.12 -1.50
CA ILE A 44 -8.07 1.24 -2.94
C ILE A 44 -6.61 1.54 -3.33
N ALA A 45 -5.72 1.78 -2.36
CA ALA A 45 -4.35 2.26 -2.63
C ALA A 45 -3.56 1.32 -3.55
N PHE A 46 -3.66 0.00 -3.32
CA PHE A 46 -3.01 -0.99 -4.19
C PHE A 46 -3.55 -0.95 -5.63
N ALA A 47 -4.87 -0.94 -5.78
CA ALA A 47 -5.51 -0.95 -7.10
C ALA A 47 -5.16 0.28 -7.92
N VAL A 48 -5.19 1.46 -7.30
CA VAL A 48 -4.85 2.73 -7.93
C VAL A 48 -3.36 2.78 -8.29
N ASN A 49 -2.46 2.39 -7.38
CA ASN A 49 -1.03 2.34 -7.65
C ASN A 49 -0.69 1.37 -8.79
N ARG A 50 -1.34 0.20 -8.82
CA ARG A 50 -1.16 -0.78 -9.90
C ARG A 50 -1.52 -0.20 -11.26
N LEU A 51 -2.64 0.53 -11.36
CA LEU A 51 -3.09 1.18 -12.60
C LEU A 51 -2.25 2.38 -12.99
N ALA A 52 -1.61 3.06 -12.03
CA ALA A 52 -0.71 4.18 -12.30
C ALA A 52 0.46 3.80 -13.22
N SER A 53 0.89 2.54 -13.19
CA SER A 53 1.94 2.03 -14.08
C SER A 53 1.58 2.07 -15.58
N TYR A 54 0.29 2.25 -15.91
CA TYR A 54 -0.23 2.25 -17.29
C TYR A 54 -0.72 3.62 -17.75
N THR A 55 -0.48 4.68 -16.98
CA THR A 55 -0.99 6.03 -17.27
C THR A 55 -0.49 6.57 -18.63
N ALA A 56 0.75 6.24 -19.00
CA ALA A 56 1.33 6.72 -20.26
C ALA A 56 0.66 6.10 -21.49
N ASN A 57 0.20 4.85 -21.42
CA ASN A 57 -0.40 4.12 -22.54
C ASN A 57 -1.50 3.17 -22.05
N PRO A 58 -2.69 3.68 -21.66
CA PRO A 58 -3.76 2.85 -21.13
C PRO A 58 -4.51 2.11 -22.26
N SER A 59 -4.85 0.83 -22.01
CA SER A 59 -5.75 0.04 -22.85
C SER A 59 -7.18 0.08 -22.33
N LEU A 60 -8.13 -0.46 -23.10
CA LEU A 60 -9.52 -0.63 -22.67
C LEU A 60 -9.66 -1.46 -21.38
N GLN A 61 -8.77 -2.44 -21.19
CA GLN A 61 -8.69 -3.25 -19.97
C GLN A 61 -8.41 -2.38 -18.74
N HIS A 62 -7.48 -1.42 -18.84
CA HIS A 62 -7.14 -0.51 -17.76
C HIS A 62 -8.33 0.40 -17.41
N PHE A 63 -9.06 0.92 -18.40
CA PHE A 63 -10.29 1.68 -18.16
C PHE A 63 -11.38 0.83 -17.47
N THR A 64 -11.49 -0.44 -17.84
CA THR A 64 -12.44 -1.36 -17.19
C THR A 64 -12.07 -1.56 -15.72
N ALA A 65 -10.79 -1.67 -15.41
CA ALA A 65 -10.29 -1.77 -14.04
C ALA A 65 -10.55 -0.47 -13.23
N VAL A 66 -10.33 0.72 -13.83
CA VAL A 66 -10.70 2.00 -13.18
C VAL A 66 -12.22 2.06 -12.90
N LYS A 67 -13.06 1.68 -13.87
CA LYS A 67 -14.52 1.63 -13.66
C LYS A 67 -14.91 0.65 -12.54
N ARG A 68 -14.14 -0.43 -12.35
CA ARG A 68 -14.36 -1.35 -11.22
C ARG A 68 -14.09 -0.67 -9.88
N ILE A 69 -13.00 0.12 -9.77
CA ILE A 69 -12.71 0.90 -8.56
C ILE A 69 -13.85 1.88 -8.27
N LEU A 70 -14.33 2.61 -9.27
CA LEU A 70 -15.46 3.54 -9.11
C LEU A 70 -16.74 2.84 -8.63
N ARG A 71 -17.06 1.65 -9.17
CA ARG A 71 -18.21 0.85 -8.71
C ARG A 71 -18.01 0.32 -7.30
N TYR A 72 -16.78 -0.03 -6.92
CA TYR A 72 -16.44 -0.41 -5.56
C TYR A 72 -16.66 0.75 -4.60
N LEU A 73 -16.16 1.94 -4.92
CA LEU A 73 -16.36 3.15 -4.11
C LEU A 73 -17.86 3.50 -3.98
N ALA A 74 -18.63 3.43 -5.06
CA ALA A 74 -20.08 3.67 -5.01
C ALA A 74 -20.82 2.65 -4.12
N GLY A 75 -20.37 1.40 -4.10
CA GLY A 75 -20.94 0.35 -3.25
C GLY A 75 -20.41 0.34 -1.80
N THR A 76 -19.46 1.18 -1.47
CA THR A 76 -18.81 1.31 -0.15
C THR A 76 -18.68 2.78 0.26
N SER A 77 -19.69 3.59 -0.09
CA SER A 77 -19.70 5.03 0.20
C SER A 77 -19.75 5.36 1.70
N ASP A 78 -20.21 4.43 2.51
CA ASP A 78 -20.26 4.47 3.97
C ASP A 78 -18.98 3.99 4.66
N HIS A 79 -18.03 3.43 3.89
CA HIS A 79 -16.75 3.02 4.46
C HIS A 79 -15.86 4.23 4.72
N GLY A 80 -15.27 4.27 5.91
CA GLY A 80 -14.35 5.31 6.34
C GLY A 80 -13.36 4.78 7.37
N ILE A 81 -12.38 5.61 7.71
CA ILE A 81 -11.45 5.33 8.79
C ILE A 81 -12.12 5.77 10.10
N THR A 82 -12.22 4.85 11.05
CA THR A 82 -12.80 5.12 12.36
C THR A 82 -11.74 5.03 13.43
N TYR A 83 -11.65 6.06 14.26
CA TYR A 83 -10.80 6.09 15.45
C TYR A 83 -11.67 5.91 16.69
N SER A 84 -11.37 4.91 17.50
CA SER A 84 -12.11 4.62 18.71
C SER A 84 -11.23 4.80 19.95
N LYS A 85 -11.80 5.37 21.01
CA LYS A 85 -11.12 5.37 22.31
C LYS A 85 -11.08 3.94 22.82
N GLN A 86 -9.90 3.32 22.76
CA GLN A 86 -9.74 1.94 23.26
C GLN A 86 -10.05 1.84 24.74
N SER A 87 -10.75 0.78 25.11
CA SER A 87 -10.95 0.35 26.48
C SER A 87 -9.61 0.09 27.17
N LYS A 88 -9.52 0.40 28.47
CA LYS A 88 -8.31 0.46 29.30
C LYS A 88 -7.52 -0.87 29.49
N ASN A 89 -7.55 -1.81 28.57
CA ASN A 89 -6.67 -2.96 28.62
C ASN A 89 -5.26 -2.55 28.16
N ALA A 90 -4.42 -2.25 29.12
CA ALA A 90 -3.08 -1.66 28.99
C ALA A 90 -2.03 -2.53 28.25
N ASN A 91 -2.40 -3.63 27.61
CA ASN A 91 -1.49 -4.56 26.94
C ASN A 91 -1.60 -4.58 25.42
N GLU A 92 -2.50 -3.81 24.80
CA GLU A 92 -2.56 -3.72 23.35
C GLU A 92 -1.78 -2.49 22.90
N ASN A 93 -0.75 -2.72 22.11
CA ASN A 93 0.05 -1.63 21.53
C ASN A 93 -0.88 -0.69 20.75
N TYR A 94 -1.01 0.51 21.31
CA TYR A 94 -1.85 1.57 20.79
C TYR A 94 -1.43 2.01 19.38
N PHE A 95 -0.17 1.72 19.03
CA PHE A 95 0.46 2.10 17.77
C PHE A 95 1.18 0.89 17.17
N TYR A 96 0.68 0.40 16.04
CA TYR A 96 1.24 -0.75 15.33
C TYR A 96 1.06 -0.61 13.82
N GLY A 97 1.87 -1.35 13.06
CA GLY A 97 1.80 -1.40 11.61
C GLY A 97 1.73 -2.83 11.08
N PHE A 98 1.21 -2.95 9.87
CA PHE A 98 1.28 -4.15 9.05
C PHE A 98 2.10 -3.85 7.81
N VAL A 99 2.84 -4.84 7.35
CA VAL A 99 3.65 -4.79 6.12
C VAL A 99 3.47 -6.07 5.34
N ASP A 100 3.47 -5.94 4.01
CA ASP A 100 3.34 -7.03 3.05
C ASP A 100 4.00 -6.68 1.72
N ALA A 101 4.38 -7.67 0.92
CA ALA A 101 4.88 -7.48 -0.43
C ALA A 101 4.23 -8.43 -1.44
N ALA A 102 3.70 -7.90 -2.52
CA ALA A 102 3.28 -8.69 -3.66
C ALA A 102 4.49 -8.96 -4.58
N PHE A 103 5.05 -10.18 -4.50
CA PHE A 103 6.24 -10.59 -5.24
C PHE A 103 5.98 -10.65 -6.75
N ALA A 104 6.91 -10.07 -7.53
CA ALA A 104 6.96 -10.11 -9.00
C ALA A 104 5.60 -9.88 -9.70
N ASN A 105 4.76 -9.04 -9.13
CA ASN A 105 3.40 -8.83 -9.60
C ASN A 105 3.27 -7.83 -10.76
N HIS A 106 4.38 -7.26 -11.24
CA HIS A 106 4.45 -6.40 -12.42
C HIS A 106 5.07 -7.12 -13.63
N ASN A 107 4.79 -6.62 -14.84
CA ASN A 107 5.30 -7.22 -16.09
C ASN A 107 6.82 -7.14 -16.22
N ASP A 108 7.46 -6.19 -15.53
CA ASP A 108 8.92 -6.06 -15.42
C ASP A 108 9.50 -6.81 -14.19
N LEU A 109 8.76 -7.80 -13.68
CA LEU A 109 9.10 -8.66 -12.54
C LEU A 109 9.35 -7.91 -11.22
N LYS A 110 9.04 -6.63 -11.16
CA LYS A 110 9.12 -5.86 -9.91
C LYS A 110 7.96 -6.19 -8.99
N SER A 111 8.24 -6.15 -7.70
CA SER A 111 7.27 -6.38 -6.63
C SER A 111 6.58 -5.08 -6.21
N THR A 112 5.54 -5.20 -5.40
CA THR A 112 4.87 -4.05 -4.77
C THR A 112 5.01 -4.16 -3.26
N SER A 113 5.56 -3.14 -2.61
CA SER A 113 5.55 -3.01 -1.15
C SER A 113 4.24 -2.37 -0.69
N GLY A 114 3.70 -2.86 0.42
CA GLY A 114 2.56 -2.28 1.11
C GLY A 114 2.79 -2.17 2.61
N TYR A 115 2.35 -1.07 3.22
CA TYR A 115 2.27 -0.96 4.67
C TYR A 115 1.07 -0.12 5.10
N VAL A 116 0.62 -0.33 6.32
CA VAL A 116 -0.37 0.51 7.00
C VAL A 116 -0.02 0.61 8.49
N PHE A 117 -0.06 1.82 9.04
CA PHE A 117 0.07 2.06 10.47
C PHE A 117 -1.25 2.53 11.06
N LEU A 118 -1.58 2.00 12.21
CA LEU A 118 -2.83 2.25 12.92
C LEU A 118 -2.57 2.85 14.29
N VAL A 119 -3.44 3.79 14.67
CA VAL A 119 -3.56 4.34 16.02
C VAL A 119 -5.02 4.34 16.40
N SER A 120 -5.34 3.94 17.59
CA SER A 120 -6.74 3.88 18.07
C SER A 120 -7.67 3.07 17.14
N GLY A 121 -7.14 2.01 16.49
CA GLY A 121 -7.88 1.17 15.56
C GLY A 121 -8.05 1.75 14.15
N GLY A 122 -7.72 3.02 13.93
CA GLY A 122 -7.81 3.69 12.64
C GLY A 122 -6.46 3.82 11.94
N ALA A 123 -6.44 3.71 10.61
CA ALA A 123 -5.25 3.93 9.80
C ALA A 123 -4.85 5.42 9.82
N ILE A 124 -3.57 5.72 10.08
CA ILE A 124 -3.01 7.09 10.10
C ILE A 124 -2.06 7.35 8.95
N THR A 125 -1.35 6.32 8.48
CA THR A 125 -0.53 6.37 7.28
C THR A 125 -0.51 5.01 6.61
N TRP A 126 -0.45 5.00 5.30
CA TRP A 126 -0.39 3.79 4.48
C TRP A 126 0.27 4.09 3.15
N LYS A 127 0.78 3.05 2.54
CA LYS A 127 1.38 3.13 1.22
C LYS A 127 1.25 1.83 0.47
N SER A 128 1.04 1.94 -0.82
CA SER A 128 1.28 0.86 -1.77
C SER A 128 2.19 1.41 -2.86
N LYS A 129 3.33 0.76 -3.11
CA LYS A 129 4.33 1.28 -4.04
C LYS A 129 5.06 0.15 -4.75
N LYS A 130 5.20 0.29 -6.07
CA LYS A 130 6.08 -0.56 -6.87
C LYS A 130 7.53 -0.39 -6.44
N GLN A 131 8.22 -1.49 -6.17
CA GLN A 131 9.65 -1.49 -5.83
C GLN A 131 10.50 -1.02 -7.00
N THR A 132 11.61 -0.37 -6.70
CA THR A 132 12.55 0.13 -7.73
C THR A 132 13.46 -0.97 -8.27
N THR A 133 13.78 -1.96 -7.45
CA THR A 133 14.62 -3.12 -7.75
C THR A 133 13.77 -4.34 -8.03
N ILE A 134 14.35 -5.34 -8.70
CA ILE A 134 13.77 -6.67 -8.86
C ILE A 134 14.28 -7.52 -7.72
N ALA A 135 13.37 -8.02 -6.89
CA ALA A 135 13.67 -8.98 -5.85
C ALA A 135 13.82 -10.38 -6.44
N LEU A 136 14.79 -11.15 -5.96
CA LEU A 136 15.07 -12.52 -6.43
C LEU A 136 14.19 -13.57 -5.72
N SER A 137 13.53 -13.21 -4.65
CA SER A 137 12.62 -14.07 -3.87
C SER A 137 11.51 -13.26 -3.23
N SER A 138 10.44 -13.95 -2.79
CA SER A 138 9.39 -13.33 -1.98
C SER A 138 9.95 -12.77 -0.67
N THR A 139 10.86 -13.50 -0.02
CA THR A 139 11.53 -13.05 1.22
C THR A 139 12.29 -11.75 1.03
N GLU A 140 12.99 -11.58 -0.09
CA GLU A 140 13.70 -10.34 -0.41
C GLU A 140 12.71 -9.19 -0.67
N ALA A 141 11.61 -9.44 -1.39
CA ALA A 141 10.56 -8.44 -1.60
C ALA A 141 9.93 -7.98 -0.27
N GLU A 142 9.68 -8.92 0.65
CA GLU A 142 9.20 -8.64 2.00
C GLU A 142 10.21 -7.85 2.83
N TYR A 143 11.49 -8.19 2.73
CA TYR A 143 12.56 -7.45 3.41
C TYR A 143 12.63 -5.98 2.93
N VAL A 144 12.50 -5.75 1.62
CA VAL A 144 12.42 -4.38 1.05
C VAL A 144 11.19 -3.64 1.59
N ALA A 145 10.02 -4.29 1.62
CA ALA A 145 8.80 -3.69 2.16
C ALA A 145 8.95 -3.35 3.66
N LEU A 146 9.53 -4.26 4.44
CA LEU A 146 9.78 -4.04 5.87
C LEU A 146 10.75 -2.87 6.10
N SER A 147 11.79 -2.70 5.26
CA SER A 147 12.69 -1.56 5.31
C SER A 147 11.96 -0.23 5.06
N GLU A 148 11.02 -0.19 4.10
CA GLU A 148 10.20 1.00 3.86
C GLU A 148 9.27 1.30 5.04
N ALA A 149 8.62 0.28 5.60
CA ALA A 149 7.76 0.42 6.78
C ALA A 149 8.56 0.88 8.02
N ALA A 150 9.78 0.37 8.23
CA ALA A 150 10.63 0.77 9.34
C ALA A 150 11.02 2.27 9.26
N ARG A 151 11.31 2.79 8.06
CA ARG A 151 11.56 4.23 7.88
C ARG A 151 10.35 5.08 8.23
N GLU A 152 9.16 4.65 7.83
CA GLU A 152 7.91 5.33 8.19
C GLU A 152 7.67 5.29 9.70
N ALA A 153 7.90 4.14 10.35
CA ALA A 153 7.79 4.02 11.80
C ALA A 153 8.75 4.96 12.55
N CYS A 154 9.98 5.11 12.06
CA CYS A 154 10.94 6.05 12.64
C CYS A 154 10.46 7.50 12.50
N TRP A 155 9.93 7.87 11.33
CA TRP A 155 9.36 9.19 11.11
C TRP A 155 8.16 9.46 12.02
N LEU A 156 7.22 8.53 12.10
CA LEU A 156 6.06 8.63 12.98
C LEU A 156 6.48 8.79 14.44
N ARG A 157 7.44 7.99 14.92
CA ARG A 157 7.97 8.12 16.29
C ARG A 157 8.49 9.53 16.56
N ASN A 158 9.29 10.09 15.65
CA ASN A 158 9.83 11.45 15.80
C ASN A 158 8.71 12.48 15.82
N LEU A 159 7.74 12.38 14.90
CA LEU A 159 6.57 13.26 14.86
C LEU A 159 5.81 13.23 16.18
N TYR A 160 5.51 12.04 16.73
CA TYR A 160 4.80 11.91 18.01
C TYR A 160 5.61 12.48 19.18
N GLN A 161 6.93 12.36 19.16
CA GLN A 161 7.80 13.01 20.16
C GLN A 161 7.73 14.52 20.08
N GLU A 162 7.79 15.09 18.88
CA GLU A 162 7.73 16.55 18.67
C GLU A 162 6.40 17.17 19.11
N ILE A 163 5.27 16.48 18.89
CA ILE A 163 3.95 16.94 19.34
C ILE A 163 3.68 16.65 20.83
N GLY A 164 4.68 16.13 21.58
CA GLY A 164 4.55 15.83 23.01
C GLY A 164 3.68 14.61 23.33
N TYR A 165 3.43 13.75 22.37
CA TYR A 165 2.61 12.54 22.51
C TYR A 165 3.44 11.28 22.24
N ALA A 166 4.63 11.20 22.82
CA ALA A 166 5.50 10.03 22.63
C ALA A 166 4.86 8.78 23.22
N PRO A 167 4.61 7.73 22.42
CA PRO A 167 4.17 6.46 22.96
C PRO A 167 5.29 5.89 23.85
N GLU A 168 4.95 5.42 25.04
CA GLU A 168 5.90 4.79 25.97
C GLU A 168 6.45 3.45 25.41
N SER A 169 5.78 2.87 24.41
CA SER A 169 6.12 1.59 23.80
C SER A 169 6.71 1.74 22.41
N LEU A 170 7.52 0.76 22.00
CA LEU A 170 8.02 0.63 20.64
C LEU A 170 6.87 0.41 19.65
N ILE A 171 6.99 1.00 18.46
CA ILE A 171 6.06 0.72 17.35
C ILE A 171 6.31 -0.73 16.88
N ILE A 172 5.27 -1.55 16.93
CA ILE A 172 5.36 -2.94 16.45
C ILE A 172 4.97 -2.97 14.98
N ILE A 173 5.84 -3.52 14.14
CA ILE A 173 5.54 -3.83 12.73
C ILE A 173 5.29 -5.34 12.63
N LYS A 174 4.13 -5.71 12.11
CA LYS A 174 3.70 -7.10 11.89
C LYS A 174 3.84 -7.45 10.41
N GLY A 175 4.63 -8.47 10.10
CA GLY A 175 4.74 -9.10 8.79
C GLY A 175 4.45 -10.59 8.92
N ASP A 176 4.08 -11.25 7.85
CA ASP A 176 3.73 -12.68 7.82
C ASP A 176 4.85 -13.58 7.30
N ASN A 177 5.94 -12.99 6.79
CA ASN A 177 7.08 -13.74 6.25
C ASN A 177 8.16 -13.96 7.31
N ASP A 178 8.21 -15.17 7.87
CA ASP A 178 9.21 -15.56 8.89
C ASP A 178 10.65 -15.42 8.39
N GLY A 179 10.91 -15.69 7.10
CA GLY A 179 12.25 -15.54 6.51
C GLY A 179 12.75 -14.09 6.55
N SER A 180 11.92 -13.12 6.21
CA SER A 180 12.26 -11.69 6.29
C SER A 180 12.50 -11.23 7.72
N ILE A 181 11.71 -11.75 8.68
CA ILE A 181 11.86 -11.46 10.11
C ILE A 181 13.19 -12.02 10.64
N VAL A 182 13.57 -13.23 10.24
CA VAL A 182 14.87 -13.84 10.61
C VAL A 182 16.02 -13.02 10.02
N MET A 183 15.94 -12.57 8.77
CA MET A 183 16.97 -11.72 8.14
C MET A 183 17.17 -10.43 8.93
N VAL A 184 16.11 -9.77 9.39
CA VAL A 184 16.20 -8.54 10.20
C VAL A 184 16.85 -8.79 11.56
N LYS A 185 16.55 -9.92 12.21
CA LYS A 185 17.06 -10.26 13.54
C LYS A 185 18.51 -10.73 13.53
N ASN A 186 19.00 -11.25 12.41
CA ASN A 186 20.34 -11.84 12.33
C ASN A 186 21.35 -10.79 11.80
N GLN A 187 22.23 -10.33 12.70
CA GLN A 187 23.27 -9.34 12.39
C GLN A 187 24.26 -9.77 11.30
N GLN A 188 24.41 -11.07 11.03
CA GLN A 188 25.31 -11.59 9.98
C GLN A 188 24.88 -11.19 8.56
N PHE A 189 23.62 -10.79 8.36
CA PHE A 189 23.11 -10.33 7.07
C PHE A 189 23.22 -8.79 6.85
N HIS A 190 23.83 -8.07 7.81
CA HIS A 190 23.95 -6.60 7.77
C HIS A 190 25.38 -6.10 7.47
N SER A 191 26.27 -6.98 7.00
CA SER A 191 27.65 -6.64 6.63
C SER A 191 27.78 -6.09 5.22
#